data_75b295c8cd9e7673b805175ea066b73a
#
_entry.id   75b295c8cd9e7673b805175ea066b73a
#
_cell.length_a   1.000
_cell.length_b   1.000
_cell.length_c   1.000
_cell.angle_alpha   90.00
_cell.angle_beta   90.00
_cell.angle_gamma   90.00
#
_symmetry.space_group_name_H-M   'P 1'
#
loop_
_entity.id
_entity.type
_entity.pdbx_description
1 polymer ?
#
loop_
_entity_poly.entity_id
_entity_poly.type
_entity_poly.pdbx_seq_one_letter_code
_entity_poly.pdbx_strand_id
1 'polypeptide(L)' 'MKEFQAFKDTLSNKTLKDIYEESKLEVQNETTEGTEAFSVALATQMAINLLDSYEKWLKEEKAKEEK' A
#
# COMPACT_ATOMS: atom_id res chain seq x y z
N MET A 1 -14.32 -9.40 -4.94
CA MET A 1 -14.19 -8.68 -6.22
C MET A 1 -13.02 -9.23 -7.01
N LYS A 2 -13.24 -9.47 -8.28
CA LYS A 2 -12.20 -10.04 -9.15
C LYS A 2 -10.98 -9.13 -9.29
N GLU A 3 -11.23 -7.83 -9.42
CA GLU A 3 -10.16 -6.85 -9.57
C GLU A 3 -9.25 -6.81 -8.35
N PHE A 4 -9.82 -6.82 -7.17
CA PHE A 4 -9.05 -6.77 -5.94
C PHE A 4 -8.23 -8.05 -5.78
N GLN A 5 -8.81 -9.20 -6.09
CA GLN A 5 -8.10 -10.47 -6.00
C GLN A 5 -6.93 -10.51 -6.99
N ALA A 6 -7.15 -10.04 -8.21
CA ALA A 6 -6.10 -9.97 -9.21
C ALA A 6 -4.96 -9.04 -8.75
N PHE A 7 -5.31 -7.91 -8.15
CA PHE A 7 -4.31 -7.00 -7.59
C PHE A 7 -3.52 -7.67 -6.46
N LYS A 8 -4.20 -8.35 -5.56
CA LYS A 8 -3.54 -9.06 -4.45
C LYS A 8 -2.52 -10.07 -4.99
N ASP A 9 -2.85 -10.73 -6.06
CA ASP A 9 -1.96 -11.73 -6.66
C ASP A 9 -0.69 -11.12 -7.24
N THR A 10 -0.67 -9.81 -7.49
CA THR A 10 0.54 -9.13 -7.97
C THR A 10 1.47 -8.73 -6.82
N LEU A 11 0.98 -8.78 -5.58
CA LEU A 11 1.78 -8.36 -4.43
C LEU A 11 2.78 -9.46 -4.05
N SER A 12 4.06 -9.09 -4.01
CA SER A 12 5.12 -9.97 -3.58
C SER A 12 5.59 -9.57 -2.19
N ASN A 13 6.40 -10.41 -1.56
CA ASN A 13 7.00 -10.06 -0.26
C ASN A 13 7.84 -8.80 -0.38
N LYS A 14 8.53 -8.63 -1.51
CA LYS A 14 9.33 -7.43 -1.75
C LYS A 14 8.45 -6.19 -1.84
N THR A 15 7.36 -6.28 -2.59
CA THR A 15 6.43 -5.15 -2.73
C THR A 15 5.85 -4.74 -1.38
N LEU A 16 5.44 -5.72 -0.59
CA LEU A 16 4.88 -5.46 0.74
C LEU A 16 5.92 -4.84 1.68
N LYS A 17 7.15 -5.32 1.60
CA LYS A 17 8.24 -4.77 2.40
C LYS A 17 8.54 -3.31 2.00
N ASP A 18 8.52 -3.01 0.71
CA ASP A 18 8.73 -1.65 0.21
C ASP A 18 7.64 -0.72 0.72
N ILE A 19 6.39 -1.17 0.69
CA ILE A 19 5.26 -0.39 1.20
C ILE A 19 5.42 -0.15 2.71
N TYR A 20 5.84 -1.16 3.44
CA TYR A 20 6.09 -1.06 4.87
C TYR A 20 7.16 -0.01 5.18
N GLU A 21 8.29 -0.09 4.49
CA GLU A 21 9.41 0.83 4.72
C GLU A 21 9.05 2.27 4.36
N GLU A 22 8.35 2.47 3.25
CA GLU A 22 7.89 3.78 2.85
C GLU A 22 6.91 4.36 3.86
N SER A 23 5.95 3.54 4.31
CA SER A 23 4.97 3.95 5.31
C SER A 23 5.64 4.31 6.62
N LYS A 24 6.63 3.53 7.03
CA LYS A 24 7.38 3.78 8.25
C LYS A 24 8.09 5.12 8.20
N LEU A 25 8.73 5.45 7.09
CA LEU A 25 9.40 6.73 6.90
C LEU A 25 8.43 7.90 7.00
N GLU A 26 7.24 7.75 6.42
CA GLU A 26 6.23 8.79 6.46
C GLU A 26 5.72 9.05 7.88
N VAL A 27 5.60 8.00 8.69
CA VAL A 27 5.03 8.07 10.03
C VAL A 27 6.04 8.47 11.10
N GLN A 28 7.33 8.14 10.90
CA GLN A 28 8.39 8.41 11.87
C GLN A 28 8.48 9.88 12.30
N ASN A 29 8.13 10.78 11.41
CA ASN A 29 8.21 12.22 11.68
C ASN A 29 7.06 12.72 12.57
N GLU A 30 6.01 11.93 12.69
CA GLU A 30 4.79 12.33 13.39
C GLU A 30 4.59 11.63 14.73
N THR A 31 5.12 10.40 14.85
CA THR A 31 4.92 9.59 16.05
C THR A 31 6.22 8.92 16.46
N THR A 32 6.33 8.59 17.75
CA THR A 32 7.51 7.93 18.29
C THR A 32 7.44 6.42 18.02
N GLU A 33 8.46 5.90 17.33
CA GLU A 33 8.57 4.47 17.03
C GLU A 33 8.52 3.65 18.33
N GLY A 34 7.81 2.52 18.27
CA GLY A 34 7.66 1.62 19.40
C GLY A 34 6.44 1.91 20.28
N THR A 35 5.69 2.96 19.96
CA THR A 35 4.47 3.30 20.68
C THR A 35 3.25 2.69 19.99
N GLU A 36 2.14 2.59 20.73
CA GLU A 36 0.88 2.14 20.17
C GLU A 36 0.40 3.10 19.07
N ALA A 37 0.56 4.41 19.31
CA ALA A 37 0.20 5.43 18.34
C ALA A 37 0.96 5.22 17.03
N PHE A 38 2.24 4.88 17.12
CA PHE A 38 3.06 4.59 15.95
C PHE A 38 2.50 3.38 15.17
N SER A 39 2.14 2.31 15.90
CA SER A 39 1.61 1.10 15.27
C SER A 39 0.31 1.38 14.52
N VAL A 40 -0.59 2.16 15.11
CA VAL A 40 -1.86 2.52 14.48
C VAL A 40 -1.60 3.40 13.25
N ALA A 41 -0.74 4.40 13.39
CA ALA A 41 -0.42 5.29 12.28
C ALA A 41 0.24 4.53 11.12
N LEU A 42 1.14 3.60 11.44
CA LEU A 42 1.82 2.79 10.44
C LEU A 42 0.83 1.92 9.67
N ALA A 43 -0.07 1.23 10.38
CA ALA A 43 -1.08 0.39 9.74
C ALA A 43 -1.99 1.22 8.84
N THR A 44 -2.39 2.41 9.29
CA THR A 44 -3.24 3.32 8.53
C THR A 44 -2.52 3.78 7.26
N GLN A 45 -1.25 4.17 7.39
CA GLN A 45 -0.48 4.64 6.24
C GLN A 45 -0.25 3.52 5.22
N MET A 46 0.00 2.30 5.70
CA MET A 46 0.14 1.15 4.82
C MET A 46 -1.15 0.89 4.03
N ALA A 47 -2.30 1.01 4.69
CA ALA A 47 -3.59 0.85 4.03
C ALA A 47 -3.79 1.91 2.95
N ILE A 48 -3.44 3.16 3.24
CA ILE A 48 -3.53 4.26 2.28
C ILE A 48 -2.63 3.99 1.08
N ASN A 49 -1.40 3.58 1.33
CA ASN A 49 -0.44 3.30 0.25
C ASN A 49 -0.87 2.11 -0.60
N LEU A 50 -1.47 1.09 0.01
CA LEU A 50 -2.01 -0.05 -0.72
C LEU A 50 -3.19 0.35 -1.60
N LEU A 51 -4.09 1.19 -1.09
CA LEU A 51 -5.23 1.69 -1.85
C LEU A 51 -4.76 2.52 -3.04
N ASP A 52 -3.75 3.36 -2.84
CA ASP A 52 -3.18 4.16 -3.92
C ASP A 52 -2.58 3.27 -5.00
N SER A 53 -1.86 2.23 -4.60
CA SER A 53 -1.28 1.25 -5.53
C SER A 53 -2.37 0.52 -6.31
N TYR A 54 -3.46 0.16 -5.63
CA TYR A 54 -4.58 -0.50 -6.25
C TYR A 54 -5.23 0.39 -7.32
N GLU A 55 -5.43 1.67 -6.99
CA GLU A 55 -5.98 2.63 -7.95
C GLU A 55 -5.12 2.76 -9.20
N LYS A 56 -3.82 2.86 -9.01
CA LYS A 56 -2.87 2.95 -10.13
C LYS A 56 -2.92 1.70 -10.98
N TRP A 57 -2.97 0.54 -10.34
CA TRP A 57 -3.07 -0.74 -11.03
C TRP A 57 -4.35 -0.81 -11.86
N LEU A 58 -5.48 -0.37 -11.31
CA LEU A 58 -6.75 -0.36 -12.02
C LEU A 58 -6.68 0.51 -13.29
N LYS A 59 -6.06 1.66 -13.18
CA LYS A 59 -5.91 2.57 -14.33
C LYS A 59 -5.07 1.94 -15.43
N GLU A 60 -3.99 1.25 -15.05
CA GLU A 60 -3.14 0.57 -16.00
C GLU A 60 -3.87 -0.57 -16.69
N GLU A 61 -4.67 -1.33 -15.95
CA GLU A 61 -5.43 -2.44 -16.52
C GLU A 61 -6.51 -1.94 -17.49
N LYS A 62 -7.18 -0.83 -17.17
CA LYS A 62 -8.16 -0.22 -18.05
C LYS A 62 -7.53 0.27 -19.33
N ALA A 63 -6.35 0.88 -19.25
CA ALA A 63 -5.62 1.35 -20.41
C ALA A 63 -5.28 0.20 -21.35
N LYS A 64 -4.93 -0.96 -20.80
CA LYS A 64 -4.64 -2.16 -21.59
C LYS A 64 -5.89 -2.68 -22.29
N GLU A 65 -7.03 -2.64 -21.60
CA GLU A 65 -8.30 -3.13 -22.17
C GLU A 65 -8.84 -2.25 -23.30
N GLU A 66 -8.53 -0.96 -23.26
CA GLU A 66 -9.01 0.00 -24.25
C GLU A 66 -8.26 -0.09 -25.60
N LYS A 67 -7.23 -0.88 -25.64
CA LYS A 67 -6.54 -1.13 -26.91
C LYS A 67 -7.33 -2.18 -27.72
#